data_11a031ce254fa6cdc6e5b4d65f3ff5c1
#
_entry.id   11a031ce254fa6cdc6e5b4d65f3ff5c1
#
_cell.length_a   1.000
_cell.length_b   1.000
_cell.length_c   1.000
_cell.angle_alpha   90.00
_cell.angle_beta   90.00
_cell.angle_gamma   90.00
#
_symmetry.space_group_name_H-M   'P 1'
#
loop_
_entity.id
_entity.type
_entity.pdbx_description
1 polymer ?
#
loop_
_entity_poly.entity_id
_entity_poly.type
_entity_poly.pdbx_seq_one_letter_code
_entity_poly.pdbx_strand_id
1 'polypeptide(L)'
;MPRETIYLRDTAGQELVKGVWRYARGYVPGQSNEGLVEQIDGSPARLLDYDDSGWEICPDLAERNSHGFSFIWYRIKITIPESVNGHPVKGTRIQFETCIDDYGEIWIDGECNRDQGAIQGFNTPQRVLLSADPNPGDQHTIAMLAANGPLGAPGGTVFCRYANLGFEWTGGLVGSL
;
A
#
# COMPACT_ATOMS: atom_id res chain seq x y z
N MET A 1 -17.58 8.09 -13.66
CA MET A 1 -17.65 8.62 -12.28
C MET A 1 -16.54 9.64 -12.12
N PRO A 2 -16.79 10.80 -11.49
CA PRO A 2 -15.73 11.72 -11.13
C PRO A 2 -14.75 11.01 -10.21
N ARG A 3 -13.47 11.28 -10.39
CA ARG A 3 -12.41 10.66 -9.62
C ARG A 3 -11.30 11.67 -9.35
N GLU A 4 -10.81 11.67 -8.12
CA GLU A 4 -9.60 12.39 -7.71
C GLU A 4 -8.57 11.41 -7.19
N THR A 5 -7.30 11.79 -7.24
CA THR A 5 -6.20 10.90 -6.84
C THR A 5 -5.21 11.62 -5.93
N ILE A 6 -4.85 10.99 -4.81
CA ILE A 6 -3.70 11.37 -4.00
C ILE A 6 -2.55 10.42 -4.34
N TYR A 7 -1.41 10.98 -4.72
CA TYR A 7 -0.20 10.23 -5.06
C TYR A 7 0.65 10.04 -3.80
N LEU A 8 0.60 8.86 -3.18
CA LEU A 8 1.30 8.58 -1.93
C LEU A 8 2.81 8.37 -2.10
N ARG A 9 3.28 8.29 -3.33
CA ARG A 9 4.72 8.30 -3.62
C ARG A 9 5.31 9.69 -3.37
N ASP A 10 4.52 10.74 -3.57
CA ASP A 10 4.97 12.12 -3.43
C ASP A 10 4.81 12.61 -1.99
N THR A 11 5.76 13.43 -1.52
CA THR A 11 5.70 14.04 -0.18
C THR A 11 4.41 14.81 0.05
N ALA A 12 3.96 15.59 -0.95
CA ALA A 12 2.72 16.35 -0.86
C ALA A 12 1.48 15.45 -0.64
N GLY A 13 1.44 14.28 -1.31
CA GLY A 13 0.37 13.30 -1.09
C GLY A 13 0.43 12.67 0.31
N GLN A 14 1.64 12.39 0.80
CA GLN A 14 1.84 11.86 2.16
C GLN A 14 1.43 12.89 3.22
N GLU A 15 1.75 14.17 3.02
CA GLU A 15 1.33 15.26 3.92
C GLU A 15 -0.19 15.40 3.99
N LEU A 16 -0.89 15.29 2.85
CA LEU A 16 -2.36 15.36 2.80
C LEU A 16 -3.03 14.29 3.65
N VAL A 17 -2.46 13.10 3.71
CA VAL A 17 -2.97 11.98 4.52
C VAL A 17 -2.28 11.85 5.88
N LYS A 18 -1.40 12.78 6.24
CA LYS A 18 -0.62 12.77 7.50
C LYS A 18 0.18 11.47 7.69
N GLY A 19 0.62 10.86 6.61
CA GLY A 19 1.33 9.60 6.61
C GLY A 19 2.75 9.71 6.08
N VAL A 20 3.58 8.75 6.42
CA VAL A 20 4.92 8.57 5.87
C VAL A 20 5.18 7.10 5.64
N TRP A 21 5.73 6.77 4.47
CA TRP A 21 6.12 5.40 4.20
C TRP A 21 7.32 4.99 5.03
N ARG A 22 7.21 3.80 5.62
CA ARG A 22 8.31 3.10 6.27
C ARG A 22 8.53 1.76 5.61
N TYR A 23 9.74 1.23 5.71
CA TYR A 23 10.06 -0.08 5.18
C TYR A 23 11.00 -0.87 6.10
N ALA A 24 10.93 -2.19 5.98
CA ALA A 24 11.87 -3.10 6.62
C ALA A 24 12.08 -4.34 5.75
N ARG A 25 13.30 -4.86 5.74
CA ARG A 25 13.66 -6.06 4.99
C ARG A 25 13.31 -7.31 5.78
N GLY A 26 13.09 -8.40 5.07
CA GLY A 26 12.77 -9.70 5.61
C GLY A 26 11.30 -10.07 5.46
N TYR A 27 11.03 -11.35 5.41
CA TYR A 27 9.65 -11.85 5.47
C TYR A 27 9.02 -11.53 6.83
N VAL A 28 9.79 -11.68 7.88
CA VAL A 28 9.52 -11.09 9.19
C VAL A 28 10.54 -9.97 9.39
N PRO A 29 10.13 -8.70 9.54
CA PRO A 29 11.06 -7.60 9.67
C PRO A 29 12.10 -7.79 10.79
N GLY A 30 13.36 -7.51 10.47
CA GLY A 30 14.49 -7.72 11.38
C GLY A 30 15.09 -9.13 11.35
N GLN A 31 14.47 -10.07 10.62
CA GLN A 31 15.06 -11.40 10.36
C GLN A 31 15.80 -11.43 9.02
N SER A 32 16.66 -12.44 8.86
CA SER A 32 17.30 -12.71 7.58
C SER A 32 16.28 -13.02 6.49
N ASN A 33 16.56 -12.60 5.25
CA ASN A 33 15.81 -13.02 4.07
C ASN A 33 16.08 -14.47 3.65
N GLU A 34 16.94 -15.17 4.38
CA GLU A 34 17.33 -16.54 4.08
C GLU A 34 16.35 -17.55 4.68
N GLY A 35 15.79 -18.38 3.81
CA GLY A 35 14.97 -19.52 4.18
C GLY A 35 13.48 -19.20 4.34
N LEU A 36 12.72 -20.26 4.60
CA LEU A 36 11.29 -20.20 4.88
C LEU A 36 11.07 -19.90 6.35
N VAL A 37 10.16 -18.96 6.64
CA VAL A 37 9.74 -18.67 8.01
C VAL A 37 8.79 -19.77 8.46
N GLU A 38 9.04 -20.37 9.60
CA GLU A 38 8.22 -21.45 10.16
C GLU A 38 6.86 -20.97 10.73
N GLN A 39 6.60 -19.67 10.74
CA GLN A 39 5.38 -19.12 11.27
C GLN A 39 4.20 -19.28 10.30
N ILE A 40 3.26 -20.12 10.66
CA ILE A 40 2.05 -20.39 9.90
C ILE A 40 1.12 -19.17 9.85
N ASP A 41 1.16 -18.33 10.86
CA ASP A 41 0.28 -17.16 11.00
C ASP A 41 0.70 -15.94 10.15
N GLY A 42 1.82 -16.02 9.48
CA GLY A 42 2.35 -14.93 8.65
C GLY A 42 3.05 -13.84 9.45
N SER A 43 3.57 -12.84 8.76
CA SER A 43 4.30 -11.74 9.40
C SER A 43 3.37 -10.83 10.22
N PRO A 44 3.75 -10.46 11.46
CA PRO A 44 3.00 -9.49 12.26
C PRO A 44 2.96 -8.09 11.63
N ALA A 45 3.84 -7.81 10.66
CA ALA A 45 3.91 -6.53 9.96
C ALA A 45 2.61 -6.12 9.26
N ARG A 46 1.71 -7.06 8.99
CA ARG A 46 0.37 -6.82 8.43
C ARG A 46 -0.63 -6.21 9.43
N LEU A 47 -0.38 -6.36 10.72
CA LEU A 47 -1.35 -6.00 11.77
C LEU A 47 -1.43 -4.49 11.99
N LEU A 48 -2.63 -4.00 12.35
CA LEU A 48 -2.87 -2.58 12.62
C LEU A 48 -2.02 -2.03 13.76
N ASP A 49 -1.91 -2.78 14.84
CA ASP A 49 -1.24 -2.41 16.08
C ASP A 49 0.27 -2.69 16.06
N TYR A 50 0.78 -3.20 14.93
CA TYR A 50 2.22 -3.43 14.79
C TYR A 50 3.00 -2.13 14.92
N ASP A 51 4.01 -2.13 15.80
CA ASP A 51 4.91 -0.98 15.95
C ASP A 51 6.00 -0.97 14.89
N ASP A 52 5.83 -0.08 13.92
CA ASP A 52 6.79 0.16 12.84
C ASP A 52 7.70 1.38 13.10
N SER A 53 7.72 1.92 14.33
CA SER A 53 8.49 3.12 14.66
C SER A 53 10.01 2.94 14.47
N GLY A 54 10.49 1.71 14.64
CA GLY A 54 11.89 1.34 14.43
C GLY A 54 12.26 1.11 12.95
N TRP A 55 11.30 1.17 12.02
CA TRP A 55 11.59 0.97 10.60
C TRP A 55 12.18 2.23 9.96
N GLU A 56 12.95 2.03 8.91
CA GLU A 56 13.49 3.14 8.12
C GLU A 56 12.37 3.87 7.37
N ILE A 57 12.50 5.19 7.23
CA ILE A 57 11.62 5.98 6.37
C ILE A 57 11.98 5.64 4.92
N CYS A 58 10.95 5.38 4.10
CA CYS A 58 11.10 5.15 2.67
C CYS A 58 10.86 6.47 1.91
N PRO A 59 11.91 7.17 1.47
CA PRO A 59 11.74 8.46 0.81
C PRO A 59 11.12 8.35 -0.59
N ASP A 60 11.38 7.26 -1.29
CA ASP A 60 10.80 6.94 -2.61
C ASP A 60 10.52 5.44 -2.71
N LEU A 61 9.26 5.08 -2.86
CA LEU A 61 8.80 3.69 -3.04
C LEU A 61 9.37 3.02 -4.30
N ALA A 62 9.78 3.78 -5.31
CA ALA A 62 10.42 3.25 -6.50
C ALA A 62 11.93 3.04 -6.32
N GLU A 63 12.48 3.44 -5.19
CA GLU A 63 13.87 3.14 -4.87
C GLU A 63 14.05 1.64 -4.68
N ARG A 64 15.14 1.12 -5.23
CA ARG A 64 15.45 -0.32 -5.20
C ARG A 64 16.06 -0.66 -3.86
N ASN A 65 15.25 -1.24 -2.98
CA ASN A 65 15.63 -1.47 -1.58
C ASN A 65 16.13 -2.88 -1.29
N SER A 66 16.04 -3.83 -2.23
CA SER A 66 16.60 -5.17 -2.06
C SER A 66 17.01 -5.82 -3.37
N HIS A 67 17.88 -6.84 -3.28
CA HIS A 67 18.42 -7.58 -4.41
C HIS A 67 18.31 -9.09 -4.19
N GLY A 68 18.26 -9.85 -5.28
CA GLY A 68 18.20 -11.29 -5.26
C GLY A 68 16.87 -11.80 -4.68
N PHE A 69 16.83 -13.03 -4.21
CA PHE A 69 15.65 -13.58 -3.53
C PHE A 69 15.49 -12.89 -2.18
N SER A 70 14.50 -12.02 -2.08
CA SER A 70 14.32 -11.18 -0.90
C SER A 70 12.89 -10.76 -0.69
N PHE A 71 12.58 -10.41 0.54
CA PHE A 71 11.30 -9.86 0.98
C PHE A 71 11.50 -8.48 1.58
N ILE A 72 10.53 -7.62 1.37
CA ILE A 72 10.51 -6.29 1.98
C ILE A 72 9.07 -5.89 2.30
N TRP A 73 8.88 -5.30 3.47
CA TRP A 73 7.62 -4.71 3.87
C TRP A 73 7.66 -3.21 3.73
N TYR A 74 6.59 -2.63 3.19
CA TYR A 74 6.30 -1.21 3.22
C TYR A 74 5.03 -0.98 4.03
N ARG A 75 5.02 0.06 4.87
CA ARG A 75 3.86 0.44 5.66
C ARG A 75 3.66 1.93 5.66
N ILE A 76 2.39 2.35 5.64
CA ILE A 76 1.97 3.72 5.89
C ILE A 76 0.68 3.70 6.72
N LYS A 77 0.63 4.55 7.74
CA LYS A 77 -0.60 4.86 8.47
C LYS A 77 -1.11 6.19 7.92
N ILE A 78 -2.35 6.22 7.49
CA ILE A 78 -2.96 7.39 6.84
C ILE A 78 -4.17 7.87 7.62
N THR A 79 -4.48 9.15 7.47
CA THR A 79 -5.72 9.76 7.93
C THR A 79 -6.46 10.30 6.71
N ILE A 80 -7.74 9.95 6.58
CA ILE A 80 -8.57 10.43 5.47
C ILE A 80 -8.77 11.94 5.61
N PRO A 81 -8.42 12.74 4.57
CA PRO A 81 -8.58 14.19 4.60
C PRO A 81 -10.07 14.60 4.48
N GLU A 82 -10.37 15.85 4.75
CA GLU A 82 -11.74 16.39 4.56
C GLU A 82 -12.13 16.47 3.08
N SER A 83 -11.16 16.80 2.24
CA SER A 83 -11.38 16.98 0.80
C SER A 83 -10.12 16.65 0.00
N VAL A 84 -10.31 16.36 -1.27
CA VAL A 84 -9.23 16.19 -2.26
C VAL A 84 -9.50 17.13 -3.43
N ASN A 85 -8.55 18.00 -3.74
CA ASN A 85 -8.67 19.02 -4.78
C ASN A 85 -9.93 19.88 -4.64
N GLY A 86 -10.34 20.18 -3.40
CA GLY A 86 -11.54 20.96 -3.10
C GLY A 86 -12.86 20.17 -3.12
N HIS A 87 -12.84 18.89 -3.42
CA HIS A 87 -14.02 18.03 -3.40
C HIS A 87 -14.11 17.24 -2.09
N PRO A 88 -15.22 17.32 -1.32
CA PRO A 88 -15.39 16.56 -0.09
C PRO A 88 -15.23 15.04 -0.33
N VAL A 89 -14.59 14.34 0.60
CA VAL A 89 -14.41 12.89 0.49
C VAL A 89 -15.67 12.11 0.86
N LYS A 90 -16.60 12.70 1.58
CA LYS A 90 -17.88 12.07 1.93
C LYS A 90 -18.65 11.68 0.67
N GLY A 91 -19.20 10.47 0.64
CA GLY A 91 -19.91 9.92 -0.52
C GLY A 91 -19.00 9.36 -1.62
N THR A 92 -17.71 9.20 -1.33
CA THR A 92 -16.80 8.45 -2.20
C THR A 92 -16.67 7.01 -1.74
N ARG A 93 -16.05 6.19 -2.56
CA ARG A 93 -15.29 5.04 -2.14
C ARG A 93 -13.82 5.29 -2.44
N ILE A 94 -12.95 4.73 -1.61
CA ILE A 94 -11.50 4.89 -1.77
C ILE A 94 -10.89 3.56 -2.18
N GLN A 95 -10.12 3.58 -3.26
CA GLN A 95 -9.31 2.46 -3.72
C GLN A 95 -7.84 2.77 -3.46
N PHE A 96 -7.10 1.79 -2.93
CA PHE A 96 -5.66 1.82 -2.96
C PHE A 96 -5.18 1.13 -4.23
N GLU A 97 -4.25 1.75 -4.94
CA GLU A 97 -3.72 1.27 -6.21
C GLU A 97 -2.20 1.28 -6.20
N THR A 98 -1.61 0.19 -6.65
CA THR A 98 -0.15 0.04 -6.71
C THR A 98 0.26 -0.91 -7.83
N CYS A 99 1.56 -1.00 -8.08
CA CYS A 99 2.17 -2.01 -8.94
C CYS A 99 3.54 -2.34 -8.37
N ILE A 100 3.70 -3.56 -7.91
CA ILE A 100 4.92 -4.04 -7.25
C ILE A 100 5.68 -4.98 -8.20
N ASP A 101 6.99 -4.87 -8.22
CA ASP A 101 7.91 -5.73 -8.95
C ASP A 101 8.66 -6.61 -7.96
N ASP A 102 8.65 -7.93 -8.04
CA ASP A 102 7.94 -8.88 -8.91
C ASP A 102 6.56 -9.29 -8.38
N TYR A 103 6.49 -9.60 -7.09
CA TYR A 103 5.32 -10.12 -6.38
C TYR A 103 4.93 -9.13 -5.29
N GLY A 104 3.63 -8.92 -5.13
CA GLY A 104 3.12 -8.04 -4.11
C GLY A 104 1.83 -8.54 -3.45
N GLU A 105 1.78 -8.39 -2.12
CA GLU A 105 0.57 -8.54 -1.31
C GLU A 105 0.18 -7.19 -0.72
N ILE A 106 -1.10 -6.85 -0.77
CA ILE A 106 -1.64 -5.64 -0.17
C ILE A 106 -2.53 -6.04 1.02
N TRP A 107 -2.24 -5.45 2.16
CA TRP A 107 -2.96 -5.62 3.40
C TRP A 107 -3.55 -4.27 3.81
N ILE A 108 -4.88 -4.19 3.88
CA ILE A 108 -5.60 -3.02 4.37
C ILE A 108 -6.14 -3.35 5.76
N ASP A 109 -5.72 -2.59 6.76
CA ASP A 109 -6.14 -2.77 8.16
C ASP A 109 -5.97 -4.21 8.67
N GLY A 110 -4.89 -4.87 8.23
CA GLY A 110 -4.57 -6.23 8.59
C GLY A 110 -5.23 -7.31 7.73
N GLU A 111 -6.08 -6.94 6.78
CA GLU A 111 -6.81 -7.86 5.90
C GLU A 111 -6.24 -7.88 4.48
N CYS A 112 -6.03 -9.08 3.93
CA CYS A 112 -5.62 -9.29 2.54
C CYS A 112 -6.77 -9.86 1.73
N ASN A 113 -7.49 -9.03 1.00
CA ASN A 113 -8.63 -9.45 0.21
C ASN A 113 -8.19 -10.02 -1.15
N ARG A 114 -7.99 -11.32 -1.20
CA ARG A 114 -7.52 -12.04 -2.40
C ARG A 114 -8.51 -11.94 -3.56
N ASP A 115 -9.80 -11.90 -3.28
CA ASP A 115 -10.86 -11.82 -4.30
C ASP A 115 -10.86 -10.46 -5.01
N GLN A 116 -10.29 -9.44 -4.37
CA GLN A 116 -10.11 -8.10 -4.95
C GLN A 116 -8.73 -7.87 -5.58
N GLY A 117 -7.94 -8.91 -5.79
CA GLY A 117 -6.64 -8.79 -6.43
C GLY A 117 -5.55 -8.21 -5.53
N ALA A 118 -5.67 -8.42 -4.19
CA ALA A 118 -4.64 -8.00 -3.24
C ALA A 118 -3.31 -8.75 -3.42
N ILE A 119 -3.32 -9.88 -4.12
CA ILE A 119 -2.11 -10.64 -4.43
C ILE A 119 -1.92 -10.66 -5.94
N GLN A 120 -0.79 -10.17 -6.40
CA GLN A 120 -0.41 -10.15 -7.81
C GLN A 120 1.11 -10.35 -7.95
N GLY A 121 1.51 -10.75 -9.14
CA GLY A 121 2.91 -10.87 -9.50
C GLY A 121 3.22 -10.22 -10.85
N PHE A 122 4.49 -10.17 -11.20
CA PHE A 122 5.00 -9.74 -12.50
C PHE A 122 4.54 -8.35 -12.94
N ASN A 123 4.71 -7.34 -12.08
CA ASN A 123 4.36 -5.96 -12.45
C ASN A 123 2.88 -5.76 -12.84
N THR A 124 2.00 -6.58 -12.33
CA THR A 124 0.56 -6.43 -12.56
C THR A 124 -0.01 -5.32 -11.67
N PRO A 125 -0.75 -4.35 -12.24
CA PRO A 125 -1.44 -3.36 -11.43
C PRO A 125 -2.42 -4.02 -10.45
N GLN A 126 -2.39 -3.56 -9.20
CA GLN A 126 -3.26 -4.01 -8.12
C GLN A 126 -4.17 -2.86 -7.71
N ARG A 127 -5.41 -3.20 -7.37
CA ARG A 127 -6.41 -2.25 -6.91
C ARG A 127 -7.27 -2.89 -5.84
N VAL A 128 -7.25 -2.35 -4.64
CA VAL A 128 -7.93 -2.91 -3.47
C VAL A 128 -8.80 -1.85 -2.82
N LEU A 129 -10.01 -2.22 -2.40
CA LEU A 129 -10.89 -1.32 -1.67
C LEU A 129 -10.26 -0.98 -0.31
N LEU A 130 -10.06 0.31 -0.05
CA LEU A 130 -9.62 0.81 1.24
C LEU A 130 -10.82 1.17 2.12
N SER A 131 -11.79 1.89 1.58
CA SER A 131 -13.03 2.24 2.28
C SER A 131 -14.19 2.40 1.31
N ALA A 132 -15.35 1.84 1.67
CA ALA A 132 -16.57 1.96 0.87
C ALA A 132 -17.40 3.22 1.19
N ASP A 133 -17.26 3.76 2.39
CA ASP A 133 -17.95 4.98 2.87
C ASP A 133 -17.03 5.72 3.86
N PRO A 134 -16.00 6.41 3.35
CA PRO A 134 -15.01 7.07 4.19
C PRO A 134 -15.59 8.28 4.91
N ASN A 135 -15.10 8.52 6.14
CA ASN A 135 -15.31 9.77 6.83
C ASN A 135 -13.99 10.52 6.99
N PRO A 136 -13.99 11.85 6.94
CA PRO A 136 -12.82 12.63 7.31
C PRO A 136 -12.33 12.26 8.71
N GLY A 137 -11.02 12.03 8.85
CA GLY A 137 -10.40 11.63 10.10
C GLY A 137 -10.32 10.11 10.33
N ASP A 138 -10.99 9.28 9.53
CA ASP A 138 -10.81 7.83 9.57
C ASP A 138 -9.33 7.49 9.36
N GLN A 139 -8.84 6.51 10.11
CA GLN A 139 -7.46 6.06 10.01
C GLN A 139 -7.37 4.66 9.41
N HIS A 140 -6.43 4.47 8.52
CA HIS A 140 -6.16 3.19 7.89
C HIS A 140 -4.67 2.89 7.88
N THR A 141 -4.36 1.60 7.93
CA THR A 141 -3.00 1.11 7.70
C THR A 141 -2.96 0.38 6.36
N ILE A 142 -2.04 0.79 5.52
CA ILE A 142 -1.72 0.09 4.27
C ILE A 142 -0.36 -0.57 4.48
N ALA A 143 -0.31 -1.89 4.39
CA ALA A 143 0.92 -2.64 4.40
C ALA A 143 1.08 -3.40 3.08
N MET A 144 2.28 -3.42 2.54
CA MET A 144 2.60 -4.15 1.32
C MET A 144 3.78 -5.06 1.59
N LEU A 145 3.61 -6.37 1.33
CA LEU A 145 4.74 -7.29 1.22
C LEU A 145 5.13 -7.38 -0.24
N ALA A 146 6.37 -7.06 -0.52
CA ALA A 146 6.95 -7.25 -1.84
C ALA A 146 8.02 -8.34 -1.80
N ALA A 147 8.08 -9.16 -2.85
CA ALA A 147 9.08 -10.19 -2.97
C ALA A 147 9.69 -10.21 -4.36
N ASN A 148 11.01 -10.44 -4.40
CA ASN A 148 11.74 -10.76 -5.61
C ASN A 148 12.03 -12.26 -5.61
N GLY A 149 11.49 -12.97 -6.58
CA GLY A 149 11.58 -14.44 -6.65
C GLY A 149 12.88 -14.95 -7.24
N PRO A 150 13.21 -16.25 -6.98
CA PRO A 150 14.44 -16.87 -7.49
C PRO A 150 14.44 -17.08 -9.01
N LEU A 151 13.27 -16.96 -9.65
CA LEU A 151 13.12 -17.06 -11.11
C LEU A 151 13.26 -15.68 -11.81
N GLY A 152 13.33 -14.60 -11.03
CA GLY A 152 13.73 -13.31 -11.55
C GLY A 152 15.20 -13.33 -11.99
N ALA A 153 15.61 -12.31 -12.75
CA ALA A 153 17.03 -12.19 -13.09
C ALA A 153 17.88 -12.19 -11.81
N PRO A 154 19.06 -12.81 -11.79
CA PRO A 154 19.92 -12.89 -10.60
C PRO A 154 20.29 -11.54 -9.97
N GLY A 155 20.09 -10.44 -10.69
CA GLY A 155 20.23 -9.06 -10.21
C GLY A 155 18.90 -8.33 -10.01
N GLY A 156 17.78 -9.04 -9.95
CA GLY A 156 16.45 -8.46 -9.76
C GLY A 156 16.36 -7.64 -8.46
N THR A 157 15.53 -6.63 -8.49
CA THR A 157 15.33 -5.72 -7.35
C THR A 157 13.85 -5.53 -7.10
N VAL A 158 13.47 -5.51 -5.84
CA VAL A 158 12.10 -5.20 -5.41
C VAL A 158 11.91 -3.70 -5.35
N PHE A 159 10.84 -3.21 -5.94
CA PHE A 159 10.41 -1.82 -5.77
C PHE A 159 8.92 -1.68 -6.08
N CYS A 160 8.32 -0.61 -5.58
CA CYS A 160 6.96 -0.23 -5.85
C CYS A 160 6.94 0.91 -6.87
N ARG A 161 6.25 0.72 -8.00
CA ARG A 161 6.23 1.71 -9.10
C ARG A 161 5.42 2.94 -8.74
N TYR A 162 4.29 2.76 -8.07
CA TYR A 162 3.41 3.80 -7.59
C TYR A 162 2.57 3.32 -6.42
N ALA A 163 2.05 4.26 -5.66
CA ALA A 163 1.04 4.04 -4.64
C ALA A 163 0.07 5.22 -4.66
N ASN A 164 -1.21 4.96 -4.90
CA ASN A 164 -2.21 5.98 -5.08
C ASN A 164 -3.46 5.68 -4.27
N LEU A 165 -4.14 6.74 -3.81
CA LEU A 165 -5.50 6.67 -3.32
C LEU A 165 -6.43 7.28 -4.36
N GLY A 166 -7.30 6.46 -4.93
CA GLY A 166 -8.33 6.90 -5.88
C GLY A 166 -9.65 7.11 -5.17
N PHE A 167 -10.16 8.33 -5.17
CA PHE A 167 -11.45 8.71 -4.60
C PHE A 167 -12.48 8.74 -5.71
N GLU A 168 -13.52 7.92 -5.62
CA GLU A 168 -14.55 7.76 -6.64
C GLU A 168 -15.91 8.10 -6.04
N TRP A 169 -16.56 9.15 -6.55
CA TRP A 169 -17.89 9.54 -6.10
C TRP A 169 -18.93 8.56 -6.65
N THR A 170 -19.59 7.81 -5.75
CA THR A 170 -20.58 6.79 -6.09
C THR A 170 -21.97 7.36 -6.38
N GLY A 171 -22.25 8.59 -5.93
CA GLY A 171 -23.47 9.33 -6.25
C GLY A 171 -23.43 9.79 -7.70
N GLY A 172 -24.37 9.30 -8.53
CA GLY A 172 -24.55 9.82 -9.87
C GLY A 172 -24.76 11.34 -9.84
N LEU A 173 -24.35 12.01 -10.90
CA LEU A 173 -24.78 13.36 -11.21
C LEU A 173 -26.32 13.42 -11.12
N VAL A 174 -26.86 13.73 -9.95
CA VAL A 174 -28.21 14.25 -9.88
C VAL A 174 -28.08 15.62 -10.49
N GLY A 175 -28.36 15.70 -11.77
CA GLY A 175 -28.31 16.93 -12.51
C GLY A 175 -29.22 17.94 -11.86
N SER A 176 -28.65 19.04 -11.45
CA SER A 176 -29.37 20.30 -11.45
C SER A 176 -29.49 20.74 -12.90
N LEU A 177 -30.66 20.46 -13.48
CA LEU A 177 -31.19 21.22 -14.62
C LEU A 177 -31.62 22.60 -14.13
#